data_9958198f87f0846907f1226e82935f97
#
_entry.id   9958198f87f0846907f1226e82935f97
#
_cell.length_a   1.000
_cell.length_b   1.000
_cell.length_c   1.000
_cell.angle_alpha   90.00
_cell.angle_beta   90.00
_cell.angle_gamma   90.00
#
_symmetry.space_group_name_H-M   'P 1'
#
loop_
_entity.id
_entity.type
_entity.pdbx_description
1 polymer ?
#
loop_
_entity_poly.entity_id
_entity_poly.type
_entity_poly.pdbx_seq_one_letter_code
_entity_poly.pdbx_strand_id
1 'polypeptide(L)'
;MHKPLVSATEAIADIPDGASILLGGFGVLQGWPHEVLFALRDRGVKNLTLICNSPGFGPYSPQILAENRQIKKLIASFGGYAYRTTPLSEQIGRSEVEFEMVPQGTLVERIRAGGAGIPAFFTPTGVGTVVEEGKEKRIFNGREYLLETALRADFALIRAYRADAHGNLVYRRTARNFHPPFATAANVTIAEVDEIVEPGTLDPEAIATPGIFVHRLVRRESPMSKETVLTLMRTSGRMVKVAETSGEGGQGLSPELMALRAARLLQPGQYVNLGIGLPTLVSDFIPDGVVLHAENGILGYGRLAPAGEEDIDLYNASSQLVTLQPGASFFHSADAFIMARGGHVDTVVLGGFQVAENGDLANWKTPSMGAGAVGGAMDLAVGARTLIVVMFHTTKRGESKLLRECTYPLTAPRCVSWVVTNLALIQIDPQGFLLKELAPGVSVNEVQAATAAPLRLAPDLREMEF
;
A
#
# COMPACT_ATOMS: atom_id res chain seq x y z
N MET A 1 -27.27 24.37 -1.34
CA MET A 1 -27.98 23.58 -0.30
C MET A 1 -26.99 23.29 0.79
N HIS A 2 -27.27 23.72 2.04
CA HIS A 2 -26.37 23.46 3.17
C HIS A 2 -26.45 21.99 3.59
N LYS A 3 -25.32 21.40 3.89
CA LYS A 3 -25.23 20.04 4.46
C LYS A 3 -25.43 20.10 5.97
N PRO A 4 -26.10 19.09 6.59
CA PRO A 4 -26.17 19.01 8.04
C PRO A 4 -24.79 18.96 8.66
N LEU A 5 -24.48 19.89 9.56
CA LEU A 5 -23.33 19.82 10.47
C LEU A 5 -23.84 19.26 11.79
N VAL A 6 -23.38 18.09 12.15
CA VAL A 6 -23.88 17.30 13.27
C VAL A 6 -22.71 16.73 14.10
N SER A 7 -22.99 16.27 15.30
CA SER A 7 -22.02 15.52 16.10
C SER A 7 -21.69 14.17 15.46
N ALA A 8 -20.56 13.56 15.84
CA ALA A 8 -20.18 12.23 15.36
C ALA A 8 -21.25 11.18 15.68
N THR A 9 -21.88 11.26 16.86
CA THR A 9 -22.94 10.34 17.28
C THR A 9 -24.21 10.48 16.44
N GLU A 10 -24.63 11.71 16.17
CA GLU A 10 -25.80 11.98 15.29
C GLU A 10 -25.52 11.55 13.85
N ALA A 11 -24.30 11.76 13.38
CA ALA A 11 -23.90 11.42 12.01
C ALA A 11 -24.05 9.94 11.69
N ILE A 12 -23.89 9.05 12.67
CA ILE A 12 -23.95 7.58 12.49
C ILE A 12 -25.24 6.96 13.04
N ALA A 13 -26.20 7.78 13.48
CA ALA A 13 -27.37 7.32 14.21
C ALA A 13 -28.28 6.36 13.43
N ASP A 14 -28.29 6.40 12.12
CA ASP A 14 -29.08 5.55 11.22
C ASP A 14 -28.30 4.39 10.58
N ILE A 15 -27.03 4.15 10.96
CA ILE A 15 -26.28 2.99 10.47
C ILE A 15 -26.86 1.72 11.11
N PRO A 16 -27.49 0.80 10.36
CA PRO A 16 -28.08 -0.40 10.93
C PRO A 16 -27.04 -1.53 11.10
N ASP A 17 -27.43 -2.56 11.83
CA ASP A 17 -26.71 -3.86 11.79
C ASP A 17 -26.67 -4.39 10.36
N GLY A 18 -25.53 -4.98 9.98
CA GLY A 18 -25.32 -5.52 8.64
C GLY A 18 -24.92 -4.50 7.58
N ALA A 19 -24.82 -3.22 7.91
CA ALA A 19 -24.42 -2.19 6.96
C ALA A 19 -23.06 -2.43 6.35
N SER A 20 -22.91 -2.05 5.07
CA SER A 20 -21.63 -1.97 4.39
C SER A 20 -21.02 -0.56 4.52
N ILE A 21 -19.74 -0.47 4.87
CA ILE A 21 -19.06 0.79 5.18
C ILE A 21 -17.74 0.89 4.41
N LEU A 22 -17.62 1.90 3.55
CA LEU A 22 -16.35 2.36 3.02
C LEU A 22 -15.67 3.23 4.07
N LEU A 23 -14.53 2.81 4.56
CA LEU A 23 -13.78 3.54 5.58
C LEU A 23 -12.46 4.05 5.01
N GLY A 24 -12.37 5.35 4.79
CA GLY A 24 -11.19 6.03 4.27
C GLY A 24 -10.08 6.10 5.31
N GLY A 25 -8.85 6.17 4.83
CA GLY A 25 -7.62 6.23 5.62
C GLY A 25 -6.51 5.37 5.03
N PHE A 26 -5.30 5.58 5.49
CA PHE A 26 -4.11 4.89 5.01
C PHE A 26 -3.11 4.63 6.14
N GLY A 27 -2.42 3.48 6.08
CA GLY A 27 -1.35 3.16 7.01
C GLY A 27 -1.82 2.95 8.45
N VAL A 28 -1.09 3.55 9.40
CA VAL A 28 -1.29 3.31 10.84
C VAL A 28 -2.31 4.26 11.44
N LEU A 29 -2.19 5.56 11.14
CA LEU A 29 -2.95 6.63 11.78
C LEU A 29 -3.47 7.67 10.79
N GLN A 30 -2.99 7.62 9.54
CA GLN A 30 -3.12 8.74 8.63
C GLN A 30 -4.49 8.77 7.96
N GLY A 31 -5.16 9.89 8.14
CA GLY A 31 -6.40 10.18 7.44
C GLY A 31 -7.64 9.44 7.92
N TRP A 32 -7.62 8.71 9.04
CA TRP A 32 -8.83 8.06 9.57
C TRP A 32 -9.80 9.10 10.14
N PRO A 33 -11.13 8.95 9.93
CA PRO A 33 -12.15 9.76 10.60
C PRO A 33 -12.37 9.25 12.03
N HIS A 34 -11.49 9.63 12.96
CA HIS A 34 -11.37 9.01 14.27
C HIS A 34 -12.60 9.19 15.16
N GLU A 35 -13.20 10.40 15.18
CA GLU A 35 -14.36 10.68 16.04
C GLU A 35 -15.61 9.93 15.56
N VAL A 36 -15.82 9.88 14.25
CA VAL A 36 -16.90 9.10 13.65
C VAL A 36 -16.66 7.59 13.87
N LEU A 37 -15.42 7.13 13.80
CA LEU A 37 -15.05 5.74 14.05
C LEU A 37 -15.28 5.35 15.52
N PHE A 38 -14.94 6.23 16.47
CA PHE A 38 -15.21 6.01 17.89
C PHE A 38 -16.71 5.98 18.18
N ALA A 39 -17.48 6.91 17.61
CA ALA A 39 -18.92 6.91 17.73
C ALA A 39 -19.54 5.59 17.20
N LEU A 40 -19.06 5.10 16.06
CA LEU A 40 -19.52 3.82 15.49
C LEU A 40 -19.17 2.63 16.38
N ARG A 41 -17.96 2.60 16.99
CA ARG A 41 -17.60 1.62 18.00
C ARG A 41 -18.57 1.63 19.16
N ASP A 42 -18.81 2.82 19.75
CA ASP A 42 -19.58 2.99 20.97
C ASP A 42 -21.07 2.71 20.76
N ARG A 43 -21.59 2.98 19.57
CA ARG A 43 -22.95 2.59 19.20
C ARG A 43 -23.16 1.07 19.17
N GLY A 44 -22.10 0.32 18.89
CA GLY A 44 -22.11 -1.14 19.02
C GLY A 44 -22.85 -1.90 17.93
N VAL A 45 -23.18 -1.29 16.76
CA VAL A 45 -23.78 -1.98 15.60
C VAL A 45 -22.94 -3.19 15.20
N LYS A 46 -23.61 -4.27 14.77
CA LYS A 46 -23.01 -5.57 14.51
C LYS A 46 -23.09 -5.98 13.03
N ASN A 47 -22.38 -7.04 12.71
CA ASN A 47 -22.37 -7.69 11.39
C ASN A 47 -21.97 -6.76 10.24
N LEU A 48 -21.13 -5.78 10.50
CA LEU A 48 -20.68 -4.81 9.49
C LEU A 48 -19.85 -5.49 8.40
N THR A 49 -20.05 -5.06 7.14
CA THR A 49 -19.12 -5.29 6.05
C THR A 49 -18.20 -4.07 5.94
N LEU A 50 -16.95 -4.23 6.36
CA LEU A 50 -15.97 -3.14 6.30
C LEU A 50 -15.19 -3.23 4.99
N ILE A 51 -15.16 -2.13 4.24
CA ILE A 51 -14.40 -1.99 2.98
C ILE A 51 -13.36 -0.89 3.20
N CYS A 52 -12.08 -1.24 3.22
CA CYS A 52 -11.00 -0.30 3.44
C CYS A 52 -9.71 -0.77 2.78
N ASN A 53 -8.73 0.13 2.60
CA ASN A 53 -7.42 -0.27 2.12
C ASN A 53 -6.76 -1.29 3.06
N SER A 54 -6.76 -0.95 4.34
CA SER A 54 -6.13 -1.73 5.41
C SER A 54 -6.88 -1.45 6.71
N PRO A 55 -7.08 -2.43 7.59
CA PRO A 55 -7.66 -2.17 8.91
C PRO A 55 -6.69 -1.46 9.87
N GLY A 56 -5.48 -1.12 9.43
CA GLY A 56 -4.47 -0.49 10.28
C GLY A 56 -4.13 -1.30 11.53
N PHE A 57 -3.62 -0.65 12.56
CA PHE A 57 -3.39 -1.24 13.87
C PHE A 57 -3.33 -0.16 14.96
N GLY A 58 -3.62 -0.57 16.20
CA GLY A 58 -3.67 0.30 17.37
C GLY A 58 -5.04 0.95 17.60
N PRO A 59 -5.14 1.73 18.68
CA PRO A 59 -6.43 2.18 19.25
C PRO A 59 -7.15 3.26 18.42
N TYR A 60 -6.54 3.77 17.37
CA TYR A 60 -7.10 4.79 16.48
C TYR A 60 -7.40 4.25 15.08
N SER A 61 -7.40 2.94 14.93
CA SER A 61 -7.63 2.28 13.64
C SER A 61 -8.93 1.46 13.67
N PRO A 62 -9.41 0.96 12.53
CA PRO A 62 -10.57 0.06 12.47
C PRO A 62 -10.49 -1.20 13.34
N GLN A 63 -9.32 -1.51 13.90
CA GLN A 63 -9.18 -2.63 14.86
C GLN A 63 -10.09 -2.50 16.08
N ILE A 64 -10.46 -1.28 16.49
CA ILE A 64 -11.39 -1.05 17.60
C ILE A 64 -12.79 -1.62 17.35
N LEU A 65 -13.22 -1.71 16.08
CA LEU A 65 -14.46 -2.37 15.71
C LEU A 65 -14.34 -3.90 15.83
N ALA A 66 -13.15 -4.45 15.52
CA ALA A 66 -12.87 -5.87 15.70
C ALA A 66 -12.78 -6.26 17.18
N GLU A 67 -12.17 -5.41 18.03
CA GLU A 67 -12.14 -5.61 19.48
C GLU A 67 -13.56 -5.74 20.05
N ASN A 68 -14.51 -4.97 19.55
CA ASN A 68 -15.92 -5.03 19.92
C ASN A 68 -16.74 -6.08 19.13
N ARG A 69 -16.10 -6.91 18.28
CA ARG A 69 -16.75 -7.94 17.43
C ARG A 69 -17.92 -7.38 16.61
N GLN A 70 -17.69 -6.24 15.96
CA GLN A 70 -18.70 -5.55 15.13
C GLN A 70 -18.62 -5.96 13.66
N ILE A 71 -17.47 -6.52 13.20
CA ILE A 71 -17.21 -6.83 11.80
C ILE A 71 -17.58 -8.29 11.52
N LYS A 72 -18.39 -8.52 10.47
CA LYS A 72 -18.69 -9.83 9.90
C LYS A 72 -17.86 -10.14 8.67
N LYS A 73 -17.61 -9.13 7.83
CA LYS A 73 -16.83 -9.24 6.60
C LYS A 73 -15.85 -8.09 6.45
N LEU A 74 -14.64 -8.40 6.03
CA LEU A 74 -13.62 -7.44 5.63
C LEU A 74 -13.33 -7.59 4.13
N ILE A 75 -13.42 -6.50 3.37
CA ILE A 75 -12.91 -6.40 1.98
C ILE A 75 -11.74 -5.41 2.01
N ALA A 76 -10.51 -5.92 1.84
CA ALA A 76 -9.32 -5.09 1.98
C ALA A 76 -8.10 -5.69 1.27
N SER A 77 -7.05 -4.89 1.13
CA SER A 77 -5.77 -5.33 0.58
C SER A 77 -4.83 -5.91 1.64
N PHE A 78 -5.20 -5.79 2.92
CA PHE A 78 -4.44 -6.29 4.07
C PHE A 78 -5.38 -6.98 5.04
N GLY A 79 -5.25 -8.29 5.20
CA GLY A 79 -5.98 -9.08 6.20
C GLY A 79 -5.15 -9.37 7.46
N GLY A 80 -3.84 -9.23 7.35
CA GLY A 80 -2.88 -9.45 8.44
C GLY A 80 -1.50 -8.91 8.10
N TYR A 81 -0.58 -8.98 9.05
CA TYR A 81 0.79 -8.49 8.89
C TYR A 81 1.79 -9.58 9.30
N ALA A 82 2.89 -9.71 8.55
CA ALA A 82 3.90 -10.75 8.80
C ALA A 82 4.58 -10.66 10.18
N TYR A 83 4.58 -9.45 10.74
CA TYR A 83 5.32 -9.12 11.97
C TYR A 83 4.42 -8.79 13.16
N ARG A 84 3.10 -8.83 12.99
CA ARG A 84 2.15 -8.43 14.03
C ARG A 84 0.80 -9.12 13.89
N THR A 85 0.36 -9.71 14.98
CA THR A 85 -1.02 -10.20 15.12
C THR A 85 -1.92 -9.05 15.57
N THR A 86 -3.11 -8.95 15.00
CA THR A 86 -4.12 -7.94 15.35
C THR A 86 -5.45 -8.62 15.68
N PRO A 87 -6.36 -7.98 16.44
CA PRO A 87 -7.68 -8.55 16.75
C PRO A 87 -8.41 -9.05 15.50
N LEU A 88 -8.39 -8.26 14.42
CA LEU A 88 -9.07 -8.65 13.18
C LEU A 88 -8.37 -9.81 12.47
N SER A 89 -7.02 -9.83 12.44
CA SER A 89 -6.30 -10.95 11.82
C SER A 89 -6.50 -12.28 12.57
N GLU A 90 -6.68 -12.24 13.89
CA GLU A 90 -7.06 -13.44 14.68
C GLU A 90 -8.46 -13.90 14.34
N GLN A 91 -9.43 -12.99 14.26
CA GLN A 91 -10.82 -13.33 13.93
C GLN A 91 -10.93 -13.91 12.51
N ILE A 92 -10.18 -13.38 11.54
CA ILE A 92 -10.06 -13.94 10.20
C ILE A 92 -9.46 -15.35 10.26
N GLY A 93 -8.35 -15.52 11.01
CA GLY A 93 -7.70 -16.82 11.17
C GLY A 93 -8.57 -17.90 11.83
N ARG A 94 -9.54 -17.49 12.66
CA ARG A 94 -10.54 -18.37 13.28
C ARG A 94 -11.83 -18.50 12.47
N SER A 95 -11.90 -17.93 11.27
CA SER A 95 -13.10 -17.86 10.43
C SER A 95 -14.32 -17.21 11.11
N GLU A 96 -14.07 -16.35 12.09
CA GLU A 96 -15.10 -15.51 12.74
C GLU A 96 -15.48 -14.32 11.86
N VAL A 97 -14.54 -13.84 11.02
CA VAL A 97 -14.70 -12.76 10.05
C VAL A 97 -14.35 -13.29 8.65
N GLU A 98 -15.26 -13.13 7.69
CA GLU A 98 -15.01 -13.39 6.29
C GLU A 98 -14.01 -12.38 5.74
N PHE A 99 -12.99 -12.83 4.99
CA PHE A 99 -12.01 -11.96 4.38
C PHE A 99 -11.99 -12.12 2.86
N GLU A 100 -12.28 -11.03 2.16
CA GLU A 100 -12.10 -10.89 0.71
C GLU A 100 -10.85 -10.05 0.46
N MET A 101 -9.78 -10.73 0.00
CA MET A 101 -8.54 -10.03 -0.36
C MET A 101 -8.64 -9.45 -1.76
N VAL A 102 -8.39 -8.15 -1.87
CA VAL A 102 -8.40 -7.43 -3.15
C VAL A 102 -7.11 -6.62 -3.29
N PRO A 103 -6.35 -6.75 -4.41
CA PRO A 103 -5.20 -5.89 -4.67
C PRO A 103 -5.59 -4.41 -4.60
N GLN A 104 -4.70 -3.58 -4.08
CA GLN A 104 -5.02 -2.21 -3.66
C GLN A 104 -5.51 -1.31 -4.81
N GLY A 105 -4.85 -1.41 -5.98
CA GLY A 105 -5.28 -0.67 -7.17
C GLY A 105 -6.59 -1.22 -7.74
N THR A 106 -6.80 -2.53 -7.67
CA THR A 106 -8.08 -3.16 -8.04
C THR A 106 -9.19 -2.75 -7.08
N LEU A 107 -8.93 -2.70 -5.78
CA LEU A 107 -9.91 -2.26 -4.78
C LEU A 107 -10.40 -0.84 -5.05
N VAL A 108 -9.48 0.11 -5.23
CA VAL A 108 -9.85 1.50 -5.49
C VAL A 108 -10.55 1.67 -6.83
N GLU A 109 -10.19 0.89 -7.85
CA GLU A 109 -10.84 0.93 -9.15
C GLU A 109 -12.26 0.34 -9.09
N ARG A 110 -12.49 -0.76 -8.37
CA ARG A 110 -13.82 -1.32 -8.12
C ARG A 110 -14.73 -0.29 -7.44
N ILE A 111 -14.21 0.48 -6.49
CA ILE A 111 -14.92 1.54 -5.78
C ILE A 111 -15.18 2.73 -6.73
N ARG A 112 -14.17 3.18 -7.48
CA ARG A 112 -14.31 4.25 -8.48
C ARG A 112 -15.36 3.90 -9.53
N ALA A 113 -15.33 2.67 -10.04
CA ALA A 113 -16.32 2.16 -10.99
C ALA A 113 -17.74 2.19 -10.38
N GLY A 114 -17.88 1.74 -9.13
CA GLY A 114 -19.16 1.79 -8.41
C GLY A 114 -19.71 3.20 -8.27
N GLY A 115 -18.85 4.17 -7.90
CA GLY A 115 -19.22 5.58 -7.83
C GLY A 115 -19.59 6.20 -9.17
N ALA A 116 -19.00 5.72 -10.26
CA ALA A 116 -19.25 6.16 -11.63
C ALA A 116 -20.44 5.46 -12.32
N GLY A 117 -21.09 4.49 -11.65
CA GLY A 117 -22.17 3.69 -12.26
C GLY A 117 -21.68 2.67 -13.28
N ILE A 118 -20.38 2.32 -13.29
CA ILE A 118 -19.79 1.31 -14.16
C ILE A 118 -19.87 -0.03 -13.42
N PRO A 119 -20.56 -1.06 -13.95
CA PRO A 119 -20.85 -2.29 -13.20
C PRO A 119 -19.62 -3.19 -13.04
N ALA A 120 -18.69 -3.16 -13.99
CA ALA A 120 -17.51 -4.01 -14.03
C ALA A 120 -16.45 -3.47 -15.01
N PHE A 121 -15.22 -3.96 -14.88
CA PHE A 121 -14.11 -3.65 -15.78
C PHE A 121 -13.13 -4.84 -15.87
N PHE A 122 -12.27 -4.85 -16.87
CA PHE A 122 -11.20 -5.82 -17.03
C PHE A 122 -9.86 -5.23 -16.56
N THR A 123 -9.10 -6.00 -15.78
CA THR A 123 -7.77 -5.62 -15.30
C THR A 123 -6.76 -6.75 -15.49
N PRO A 124 -5.49 -6.46 -15.82
CA PRO A 124 -4.45 -7.48 -15.89
C PRO A 124 -3.93 -7.88 -14.50
N THR A 125 -4.28 -7.13 -13.45
CA THR A 125 -3.84 -7.38 -12.06
C THR A 125 -4.42 -8.69 -11.57
N GLY A 126 -3.54 -9.55 -11.03
CA GLY A 126 -3.93 -10.84 -10.46
C GLY A 126 -3.99 -12.01 -11.44
N VAL A 127 -3.79 -11.79 -12.76
CA VAL A 127 -3.68 -12.88 -13.75
C VAL A 127 -2.52 -13.81 -13.38
N GLY A 128 -2.76 -15.12 -13.40
CA GLY A 128 -1.78 -16.14 -13.01
C GLY A 128 -1.54 -16.25 -11.50
N THR A 129 -2.42 -15.70 -10.67
CA THR A 129 -2.35 -15.79 -9.21
C THR A 129 -3.65 -16.33 -8.63
N VAL A 130 -3.69 -16.59 -7.32
CA VAL A 130 -4.92 -17.04 -6.62
C VAL A 130 -6.08 -16.03 -6.73
N VAL A 131 -5.80 -14.78 -7.08
CA VAL A 131 -6.82 -13.74 -7.25
C VAL A 131 -7.71 -14.01 -8.47
N GLU A 132 -7.27 -14.80 -9.44
CA GLU A 132 -8.04 -15.13 -10.63
C GLU A 132 -9.11 -16.21 -10.41
N GLU A 133 -9.05 -16.93 -9.27
CA GLU A 133 -9.98 -18.02 -9.00
C GLU A 133 -11.44 -17.56 -9.03
N GLY A 134 -12.26 -18.25 -9.84
CA GLY A 134 -13.67 -17.95 -10.01
C GLY A 134 -14.01 -16.70 -10.82
N LYS A 135 -13.03 -16.01 -11.43
CA LYS A 135 -13.25 -14.80 -12.22
C LYS A 135 -13.26 -15.10 -13.73
N GLU A 136 -14.09 -14.38 -14.47
CA GLU A 136 -14.08 -14.41 -15.93
C GLU A 136 -12.74 -13.86 -16.45
N LYS A 137 -12.15 -14.58 -17.42
CA LYS A 137 -10.95 -14.14 -18.11
C LYS A 137 -11.27 -13.74 -19.54
N ARG A 138 -10.60 -12.71 -20.04
CA ARG A 138 -10.72 -12.30 -21.43
C ARG A 138 -9.38 -11.82 -21.98
N ILE A 139 -9.12 -12.10 -23.25
CA ILE A 139 -7.91 -11.66 -23.94
C ILE A 139 -8.22 -10.38 -24.72
N PHE A 140 -7.44 -9.33 -24.50
CA PHE A 140 -7.43 -8.11 -25.29
C PHE A 140 -6.00 -7.85 -25.79
N ASN A 141 -5.84 -7.67 -27.11
CA ASN A 141 -4.54 -7.40 -27.74
C ASN A 141 -3.44 -8.40 -27.32
N GLY A 142 -3.80 -9.69 -27.22
CA GLY A 142 -2.85 -10.76 -26.86
C GLY A 142 -2.48 -10.85 -25.36
N ARG A 143 -3.11 -10.06 -24.49
CA ARG A 143 -2.90 -10.07 -23.05
C ARG A 143 -4.18 -10.51 -22.33
N GLU A 144 -4.03 -11.37 -21.31
CA GLU A 144 -5.14 -11.79 -20.44
C GLU A 144 -5.51 -10.71 -19.41
N TYR A 145 -6.80 -10.66 -19.11
CA TYR A 145 -7.41 -9.77 -18.12
C TYR A 145 -8.47 -10.52 -17.32
N LEU A 146 -8.68 -10.10 -16.08
CA LEU A 146 -9.74 -10.59 -15.18
C LEU A 146 -10.87 -9.58 -15.14
N LEU A 147 -12.11 -10.08 -15.14
CA LEU A 147 -13.29 -9.26 -14.84
C LEU A 147 -13.36 -8.97 -13.36
N GLU A 148 -13.44 -7.70 -13.02
CA GLU A 148 -13.69 -7.21 -11.65
C GLU A 148 -15.00 -6.46 -11.59
N THR A 149 -15.84 -6.80 -10.61
CA THR A 149 -17.12 -6.13 -10.38
C THR A 149 -16.94 -4.88 -9.52
N ALA A 150 -17.77 -3.88 -9.77
CA ALA A 150 -17.77 -2.65 -9.00
C ALA A 150 -18.15 -2.89 -7.53
N LEU A 151 -17.68 -2.00 -6.64
CA LEU A 151 -18.03 -1.97 -5.23
C LEU A 151 -18.76 -0.68 -4.88
N ARG A 152 -19.86 -0.82 -4.15
CA ARG A 152 -20.59 0.26 -3.51
C ARG A 152 -20.86 -0.12 -2.06
N ALA A 153 -21.20 0.86 -1.23
CA ALA A 153 -21.57 0.63 0.17
C ALA A 153 -22.77 1.49 0.59
N ASP A 154 -23.36 1.16 1.73
CA ASP A 154 -24.43 1.95 2.32
C ASP A 154 -23.88 3.28 2.84
N PHE A 155 -22.71 3.24 3.49
CA PHE A 155 -22.07 4.41 4.08
C PHE A 155 -20.61 4.52 3.66
N ALA A 156 -20.15 5.80 3.54
CA ALA A 156 -18.73 6.12 3.50
C ALA A 156 -18.38 7.02 4.69
N LEU A 157 -17.38 6.63 5.46
CA LEU A 157 -16.79 7.42 6.52
C LEU A 157 -15.45 7.93 6.02
N ILE A 158 -15.34 9.23 5.80
CA ILE A 158 -14.14 9.85 5.23
C ILE A 158 -13.64 11.00 6.11
N ARG A 159 -12.38 11.38 5.94
CA ARG A 159 -11.80 12.56 6.55
C ARG A 159 -11.33 13.53 5.47
N ALA A 160 -11.60 14.83 5.68
CA ALA A 160 -11.05 15.90 4.88
C ALA A 160 -10.36 16.95 5.78
N TYR A 161 -9.62 17.86 5.18
CA TYR A 161 -8.98 18.96 5.91
C TYR A 161 -9.99 20.10 6.13
N ARG A 162 -10.62 20.57 5.05
CA ARG A 162 -11.62 21.65 5.08
C ARG A 162 -12.88 21.27 4.34
N ALA A 163 -14.00 21.76 4.82
CA ALA A 163 -15.26 21.75 4.11
C ALA A 163 -15.92 23.13 4.14
N ASP A 164 -16.68 23.47 3.10
CA ASP A 164 -17.68 24.53 3.21
C ASP A 164 -19.05 23.97 3.59
N ALA A 165 -20.00 24.85 3.90
CA ALA A 165 -21.35 24.43 4.27
C ALA A 165 -22.14 23.75 3.13
N HIS A 166 -21.66 23.78 1.88
CA HIS A 166 -22.21 23.02 0.76
C HIS A 166 -21.65 21.59 0.67
N GLY A 167 -20.67 21.24 1.53
CA GLY A 167 -20.04 19.94 1.57
C GLY A 167 -18.93 19.76 0.55
N ASN A 168 -18.42 20.82 -0.05
CA ASN A 168 -17.21 20.77 -0.86
C ASN A 168 -16.00 20.50 0.04
N LEU A 169 -15.16 19.53 -0.35
CA LEU A 169 -14.04 19.08 0.49
C LEU A 169 -12.69 19.37 -0.17
N VAL A 170 -11.79 19.88 0.65
CA VAL A 170 -10.37 20.00 0.35
C VAL A 170 -9.59 19.09 1.28
N TYR A 171 -8.65 18.34 0.73
CA TYR A 171 -7.77 17.45 1.48
C TYR A 171 -6.39 18.06 1.64
N ARG A 172 -5.66 17.57 2.64
CA ARG A 172 -4.31 18.05 2.89
C ARG A 172 -3.29 16.96 2.54
N ARG A 173 -2.42 17.25 1.58
CA ARG A 173 -1.29 16.40 1.19
C ARG A 173 -1.71 14.93 0.95
N THR A 174 -0.95 13.96 1.48
CA THR A 174 -1.20 12.52 1.33
C THR A 174 -2.35 11.99 2.19
N ALA A 175 -2.88 12.81 3.12
CA ALA A 175 -4.13 12.46 3.82
C ALA A 175 -5.35 12.45 2.88
N ARG A 176 -5.21 12.85 1.61
CA ARG A 176 -6.21 12.68 0.55
C ARG A 176 -6.49 11.21 0.26
N ASN A 177 -5.48 10.41 0.06
CA ASN A 177 -5.46 8.96 -0.23
C ASN A 177 -6.76 8.40 -0.88
N PHE A 178 -7.51 7.51 -0.21
CA PHE A 178 -8.72 6.85 -0.73
C PHE A 178 -10.01 7.66 -0.58
N HIS A 179 -10.00 8.80 0.13
CA HIS A 179 -11.22 9.51 0.49
C HIS A 179 -12.06 9.99 -0.69
N PRO A 180 -11.50 10.65 -1.76
CA PRO A 180 -12.30 11.11 -2.87
C PRO A 180 -13.07 10.00 -3.60
N PRO A 181 -12.46 8.87 -4.03
CA PRO A 181 -13.22 7.79 -4.65
C PRO A 181 -14.22 7.13 -3.68
N PHE A 182 -13.92 7.02 -2.38
CA PHE A 182 -14.84 6.44 -1.41
C PHE A 182 -16.09 7.30 -1.24
N ALA A 183 -15.97 8.62 -1.24
CA ALA A 183 -17.11 9.53 -1.17
C ALA A 183 -18.12 9.34 -2.30
N THR A 184 -17.68 8.89 -3.48
CA THR A 184 -18.56 8.75 -4.66
C THR A 184 -19.35 7.44 -4.67
N ALA A 185 -18.93 6.43 -3.91
CA ALA A 185 -19.41 5.06 -4.03
C ALA A 185 -20.35 4.60 -2.89
N ALA A 186 -20.80 5.51 -2.05
CA ALA A 186 -21.74 5.22 -0.97
C ALA A 186 -23.10 5.90 -1.17
N ASN A 187 -24.13 5.32 -0.54
CA ASN A 187 -25.46 5.94 -0.50
C ASN A 187 -25.46 7.16 0.43
N VAL A 188 -24.73 7.08 1.56
CA VAL A 188 -24.56 8.18 2.52
C VAL A 188 -23.08 8.37 2.82
N THR A 189 -22.56 9.56 2.54
CA THR A 189 -21.17 9.94 2.85
C THR A 189 -21.14 10.89 4.03
N ILE A 190 -20.41 10.52 5.07
CA ILE A 190 -20.16 11.28 6.29
C ILE A 190 -18.70 11.74 6.25
N ALA A 191 -18.46 13.04 6.25
CA ALA A 191 -17.13 13.62 6.21
C ALA A 191 -16.79 14.26 7.57
N GLU A 192 -15.80 13.68 8.24
CA GLU A 192 -15.15 14.32 9.39
C GLU A 192 -14.12 15.32 8.88
N VAL A 193 -14.17 16.57 9.36
CA VAL A 193 -13.35 17.66 8.85
C VAL A 193 -12.65 18.43 9.98
N ASP A 194 -11.45 18.91 9.72
CA ASP A 194 -10.70 19.69 10.71
C ASP A 194 -11.26 21.11 10.82
N GLU A 195 -11.76 21.68 9.71
CA GLU A 195 -12.27 23.07 9.66
C GLU A 195 -13.49 23.18 8.74
N ILE A 196 -14.51 23.92 9.21
CA ILE A 196 -15.65 24.36 8.38
C ILE A 196 -15.45 25.81 8.03
N VAL A 197 -15.55 26.14 6.76
CA VAL A 197 -15.38 27.50 6.24
C VAL A 197 -16.66 27.99 5.54
N GLU A 198 -16.77 29.31 5.35
CA GLU A 198 -17.88 29.90 4.61
C GLU A 198 -17.85 29.49 3.13
N PRO A 199 -19.02 29.28 2.50
CA PRO A 199 -19.11 29.06 1.06
C PRO A 199 -18.42 30.17 0.26
N GLY A 200 -17.59 29.76 -0.73
CA GLY A 200 -16.77 30.70 -1.53
C GLY A 200 -15.38 30.98 -0.96
N THR A 201 -15.05 30.45 0.23
CA THR A 201 -13.69 30.57 0.80
C THR A 201 -12.72 29.55 0.18
N LEU A 202 -13.24 28.37 -0.18
CA LEU A 202 -12.41 27.33 -0.83
C LEU A 202 -12.12 27.73 -2.27
N ASP A 203 -10.86 27.57 -2.69
CA ASP A 203 -10.49 27.67 -4.09
C ASP A 203 -11.21 26.56 -4.89
N PRO A 204 -12.03 26.89 -5.90
CA PRO A 204 -12.72 25.91 -6.72
C PRO A 204 -11.79 24.87 -7.35
N GLU A 205 -10.58 25.24 -7.74
CA GLU A 205 -9.57 24.34 -8.31
C GLU A 205 -9.00 23.37 -7.28
N ALA A 206 -9.05 23.69 -5.98
CA ALA A 206 -8.58 22.83 -4.89
C ALA A 206 -9.65 21.85 -4.37
N ILE A 207 -10.93 22.03 -4.74
CA ILE A 207 -12.02 21.15 -4.32
C ILE A 207 -11.88 19.79 -5.00
N ALA A 208 -11.45 18.79 -4.23
CA ALA A 208 -11.23 17.44 -4.73
C ALA A 208 -12.46 16.51 -4.59
N THR A 209 -13.39 16.84 -3.68
CA THR A 209 -14.70 16.17 -3.57
C THR A 209 -15.80 17.20 -3.57
N PRO A 210 -16.55 17.36 -4.66
CA PRO A 210 -17.70 18.24 -4.71
C PRO A 210 -18.80 17.83 -3.72
N GLY A 211 -19.50 18.81 -3.16
CA GLY A 211 -20.53 18.61 -2.14
C GLY A 211 -21.70 17.71 -2.56
N ILE A 212 -21.89 17.47 -3.85
CA ILE A 212 -22.91 16.52 -4.35
C ILE A 212 -22.72 15.10 -3.79
N PHE A 213 -21.50 14.71 -3.46
CA PHE A 213 -21.17 13.39 -2.91
C PHE A 213 -21.21 13.34 -1.38
N VAL A 214 -21.32 14.48 -0.69
CA VAL A 214 -21.28 14.55 0.78
C VAL A 214 -22.69 14.76 1.33
N HIS A 215 -23.05 13.99 2.36
CA HIS A 215 -24.38 14.03 2.95
C HIS A 215 -24.40 14.68 4.34
N ARG A 216 -23.34 14.44 5.14
CA ARG A 216 -23.20 14.98 6.50
C ARG A 216 -21.78 15.43 6.75
N LEU A 217 -21.66 16.52 7.51
CA LEU A 217 -20.39 17.05 7.99
C LEU A 217 -20.30 16.85 9.50
N VAL A 218 -19.13 16.41 9.95
CA VAL A 218 -18.76 16.33 11.38
C VAL A 218 -17.51 17.15 11.56
N ARG A 219 -17.56 18.20 12.41
CA ARG A 219 -16.36 18.94 12.77
C ARG A 219 -15.61 18.17 13.84
N ARG A 220 -14.32 18.00 13.64
CA ARG A 220 -13.44 17.40 14.66
C ARG A 220 -13.32 18.32 15.87
N GLU A 221 -13.61 17.77 17.04
CA GLU A 221 -13.55 18.50 18.31
C GLU A 221 -12.21 18.27 19.03
N SER A 222 -11.64 17.07 18.85
CA SER A 222 -10.43 16.64 19.56
C SER A 222 -9.38 16.04 18.60
N PRO A 223 -8.79 16.86 17.70
CA PRO A 223 -7.74 16.36 16.83
C PRO A 223 -6.53 15.88 17.63
N MET A 224 -5.96 14.74 17.23
CA MET A 224 -4.71 14.27 17.85
C MET A 224 -3.61 15.30 17.67
N SER A 225 -2.86 15.58 18.73
CA SER A 225 -1.68 16.44 18.63
C SER A 225 -0.60 15.79 17.74
N LYS A 226 0.24 16.62 17.11
CA LYS A 226 1.41 16.15 16.36
C LYS A 226 2.26 15.19 17.22
N GLU A 227 2.49 15.52 18.48
CA GLU A 227 3.29 14.72 19.40
C GLU A 227 2.66 13.35 19.67
N THR A 228 1.34 13.28 19.85
CA THR A 228 0.62 12.01 19.99
C THR A 228 0.78 11.14 18.75
N VAL A 229 0.59 11.72 17.56
CA VAL A 229 0.76 11.00 16.30
C VAL A 229 2.18 10.46 16.16
N LEU A 230 3.21 11.30 16.39
CA LEU A 230 4.61 10.89 16.33
C LEU A 230 4.95 9.78 17.32
N THR A 231 4.42 9.86 18.55
CA THR A 231 4.62 8.82 19.56
C THR A 231 3.99 7.49 19.14
N LEU A 232 2.75 7.52 18.63
CA LEU A 232 2.07 6.32 18.14
C LEU A 232 2.77 5.71 16.91
N MET A 233 3.29 6.53 16.00
CA MET A 233 4.07 6.07 14.86
C MET A 233 5.37 5.37 15.29
N ARG A 234 6.10 5.94 16.27
CA ARG A 234 7.32 5.35 16.83
C ARG A 234 7.03 4.01 17.52
N THR A 235 5.99 3.96 18.35
CA THR A 235 5.60 2.75 19.09
C THR A 235 4.95 1.68 18.23
N SER A 236 4.43 2.05 17.05
CA SER A 236 3.85 1.10 16.11
C SER A 236 4.88 0.17 15.45
N GLY A 237 6.18 0.42 15.65
CA GLY A 237 7.28 -0.40 15.12
C GLY A 237 7.57 -0.19 13.63
N ARG A 238 6.84 0.68 12.92
CA ARG A 238 7.12 0.97 11.50
C ARG A 238 8.31 1.91 11.29
N MET A 239 8.57 2.82 12.22
CA MET A 239 9.72 3.74 12.11
C MET A 239 11.06 3.11 12.52
N VAL A 240 11.06 1.90 13.13
CA VAL A 240 12.24 1.37 13.82
C VAL A 240 12.77 0.05 13.24
N LYS A 241 12.02 -0.66 12.37
CA LYS A 241 12.35 -2.07 12.09
C LYS A 241 12.81 -2.45 10.69
N VAL A 242 13.48 -1.58 9.94
CA VAL A 242 14.32 -2.07 8.84
C VAL A 242 15.60 -2.72 9.38
N ALA A 243 16.13 -2.22 10.52
CA ALA A 243 17.34 -2.74 11.16
C ALA A 243 17.19 -4.13 11.81
N GLU A 244 16.00 -4.53 12.28
CA GLU A 244 15.81 -5.84 12.93
C GLU A 244 15.53 -6.99 11.97
N THR A 245 15.39 -6.73 10.66
CA THR A 245 15.40 -7.78 9.63
C THR A 245 16.83 -8.17 9.24
N SER A 246 17.83 -7.41 9.66
CA SER A 246 19.24 -7.79 9.53
C SER A 246 19.50 -9.01 10.41
N GLY A 247 19.80 -10.14 9.81
CA GLY A 247 20.48 -11.22 10.52
C GLY A 247 21.73 -10.64 11.15
N GLU A 248 21.86 -10.72 12.47
CA GLU A 248 23.10 -10.38 13.16
C GLU A 248 24.23 -11.18 12.54
N GLY A 249 25.23 -10.51 11.94
CA GLY A 249 26.51 -11.11 11.58
C GLY A 249 26.53 -12.02 10.35
N GLY A 250 25.58 -11.94 9.42
CA GLY A 250 25.63 -12.67 8.15
C GLY A 250 26.64 -12.07 7.17
N GLN A 251 27.31 -12.93 6.40
CA GLN A 251 28.20 -12.54 5.30
C GLN A 251 27.45 -11.66 4.27
N GLY A 252 28.14 -10.67 3.68
CA GLY A 252 27.65 -9.84 2.60
C GLY A 252 27.20 -8.44 3.03
N LEU A 253 26.32 -7.83 2.22
CA LEU A 253 25.93 -6.43 2.36
C LEU A 253 24.97 -6.17 3.52
N SER A 254 25.11 -5.00 4.14
CA SER A 254 24.09 -4.45 5.02
C SER A 254 22.82 -4.03 4.24
N PRO A 255 21.66 -3.84 4.91
CA PRO A 255 20.46 -3.31 4.28
C PRO A 255 20.66 -2.00 3.52
N GLU A 256 21.48 -1.09 4.06
CA GLU A 256 21.80 0.20 3.46
C GLU A 256 22.63 0.02 2.18
N LEU A 257 23.62 -0.88 2.17
CA LEU A 257 24.40 -1.18 0.97
C LEU A 257 23.58 -1.90 -0.10
N MET A 258 22.64 -2.76 0.29
CA MET A 258 21.68 -3.35 -0.65
C MET A 258 20.80 -2.27 -1.28
N ALA A 259 20.32 -1.32 -0.49
CA ALA A 259 19.51 -0.21 -0.96
C ALA A 259 20.32 0.73 -1.88
N LEU A 260 21.55 1.07 -1.51
CA LEU A 260 22.48 1.84 -2.33
C LEU A 260 22.72 1.13 -3.68
N ARG A 261 22.96 -0.20 -3.65
CA ARG A 261 23.18 -0.96 -4.89
C ARG A 261 21.92 -0.98 -5.77
N ALA A 262 20.73 -1.09 -5.18
CA ALA A 262 19.47 -0.99 -5.92
C ALA A 262 19.26 0.40 -6.52
N ALA A 263 19.58 1.46 -5.76
CA ALA A 263 19.51 2.84 -6.24
C ALA A 263 20.39 3.08 -7.46
N ARG A 264 21.56 2.43 -7.55
CA ARG A 264 22.46 2.53 -8.71
C ARG A 264 21.93 1.86 -9.99
N LEU A 265 20.84 1.12 -9.94
CA LEU A 265 20.13 0.64 -11.12
C LEU A 265 19.16 1.67 -11.69
N LEU A 266 18.84 2.71 -10.93
CA LEU A 266 17.92 3.77 -11.33
C LEU A 266 18.63 4.79 -12.23
N GLN A 267 17.87 5.39 -13.14
CA GLN A 267 18.40 6.37 -14.09
C GLN A 267 17.69 7.74 -13.89
N PRO A 268 18.39 8.86 -14.08
CA PRO A 268 17.77 10.18 -14.13
C PRO A 268 16.58 10.22 -15.10
N GLY A 269 15.51 10.91 -14.70
CA GLY A 269 14.27 11.03 -15.48
C GLY A 269 13.25 9.90 -15.25
N GLN A 270 13.60 8.86 -14.49
CA GLN A 270 12.66 7.78 -14.17
C GLN A 270 11.68 8.17 -13.06
N TYR A 271 10.44 7.70 -13.20
CA TYR A 271 9.45 7.63 -12.13
C TYR A 271 9.56 6.28 -11.44
N VAL A 272 9.77 6.29 -10.11
CA VAL A 272 10.10 5.10 -9.33
C VAL A 272 9.14 4.93 -8.15
N ASN A 273 8.53 3.74 -8.00
CA ASN A 273 7.78 3.39 -6.81
C ASN A 273 8.63 2.51 -5.89
N LEU A 274 8.61 2.81 -4.60
CA LEU A 274 9.32 2.05 -3.57
C LEU A 274 8.31 1.33 -2.66
N GLY A 275 8.42 0.01 -2.61
CA GLY A 275 7.66 -0.84 -1.71
C GLY A 275 8.05 -0.68 -0.24
N ILE A 276 7.27 -1.32 0.63
CA ILE A 276 7.45 -1.29 2.09
C ILE A 276 8.67 -2.13 2.52
N GLY A 277 9.39 -1.68 3.54
CA GLY A 277 10.53 -2.40 4.15
C GLY A 277 11.87 -2.02 3.54
N LEU A 278 12.71 -3.00 3.18
CA LEU A 278 14.03 -2.76 2.56
C LEU A 278 13.97 -1.79 1.36
N PRO A 279 13.01 -1.91 0.44
CA PRO A 279 12.89 -0.96 -0.67
C PRO A 279 12.79 0.51 -0.26
N THR A 280 12.20 0.80 0.89
CA THR A 280 12.06 2.19 1.36
C THR A 280 13.42 2.87 1.60
N LEU A 281 14.47 2.11 2.00
CA LEU A 281 15.81 2.66 2.20
C LEU A 281 16.45 3.20 0.90
N VAL A 282 15.96 2.75 -0.25
CA VAL A 282 16.44 3.23 -1.56
C VAL A 282 16.23 4.75 -1.69
N SER A 283 15.21 5.32 -0.99
CA SER A 283 14.94 6.77 -1.01
C SER A 283 16.11 7.64 -0.52
N ASP A 284 16.99 7.08 0.31
CA ASP A 284 18.14 7.81 0.84
C ASP A 284 19.31 7.91 -0.15
N PHE A 285 19.27 7.14 -1.24
CA PHE A 285 20.37 6.97 -2.21
C PHE A 285 19.96 7.25 -3.66
N ILE A 286 18.76 7.77 -3.90
CA ILE A 286 18.28 7.98 -5.28
C ILE A 286 19.16 8.97 -6.03
N PRO A 287 19.49 8.71 -7.31
CA PRO A 287 20.19 9.65 -8.16
C PRO A 287 19.37 10.94 -8.40
N ASP A 288 20.06 12.03 -8.65
CA ASP A 288 19.41 13.28 -9.08
C ASP A 288 18.57 13.05 -10.34
N GLY A 289 17.40 13.68 -10.38
CA GLY A 289 16.47 13.57 -11.51
C GLY A 289 15.54 12.34 -11.45
N VAL A 290 15.66 11.46 -10.45
CA VAL A 290 14.67 10.41 -10.18
C VAL A 290 13.50 11.00 -9.39
N VAL A 291 12.27 10.70 -9.82
CA VAL A 291 11.04 11.17 -9.18
C VAL A 291 10.33 10.01 -8.48
N LEU A 292 10.21 10.09 -7.15
CA LEU A 292 9.56 9.05 -6.37
C LEU A 292 8.04 9.17 -6.41
N HIS A 293 7.37 8.04 -6.63
CA HIS A 293 5.93 7.86 -6.64
C HIS A 293 5.51 7.02 -5.41
N ALA A 294 4.39 7.37 -4.77
CA ALA A 294 3.77 6.52 -3.76
C ALA A 294 2.26 6.41 -3.97
N GLU A 295 1.74 5.19 -3.78
CA GLU A 295 0.34 4.84 -4.07
C GLU A 295 -0.69 5.50 -3.14
N ASN A 296 -0.25 6.08 -2.04
CA ASN A 296 -1.10 6.90 -1.17
C ASN A 296 -1.35 8.32 -1.69
N GLY A 297 -0.79 8.67 -2.86
CA GLY A 297 -1.17 9.86 -3.61
C GLY A 297 -0.13 10.99 -3.62
N ILE A 298 1.14 10.66 -3.81
CA ILE A 298 2.21 11.64 -3.97
C ILE A 298 3.20 11.26 -5.07
N LEU A 299 3.62 12.24 -5.85
CA LEU A 299 4.73 12.19 -6.77
C LEU A 299 5.74 13.27 -6.36
N GLY A 300 7.04 12.93 -6.34
CA GLY A 300 8.10 13.86 -5.97
C GLY A 300 8.28 14.03 -4.46
N TYR A 301 8.12 12.98 -3.68
CA TYR A 301 8.57 13.01 -2.29
C TYR A 301 10.09 12.80 -2.19
N GLY A 302 10.67 13.31 -1.11
CA GLY A 302 12.11 13.22 -0.84
C GLY A 302 12.44 12.26 0.31
N ARG A 303 13.56 12.53 0.98
CA ARG A 303 14.02 11.78 2.14
C ARG A 303 13.08 11.88 3.34
N LEU A 304 13.37 11.09 4.37
CA LEU A 304 12.68 11.21 5.66
C LEU A 304 12.77 12.65 6.19
N ALA A 305 11.66 13.14 6.74
CA ALA A 305 11.60 14.46 7.33
C ALA A 305 12.54 14.54 8.54
N PRO A 306 13.37 15.59 8.66
CA PRO A 306 14.18 15.84 9.86
C PRO A 306 13.30 15.98 11.10
N ALA A 307 13.83 15.61 12.25
CA ALA A 307 13.15 15.79 13.53
C ALA A 307 12.78 17.26 13.75
N GLY A 308 11.52 17.54 14.06
CA GLY A 308 10.95 18.88 14.22
C GLY A 308 10.30 19.47 12.96
N GLU A 309 10.66 18.97 11.78
CA GLU A 309 10.10 19.41 10.48
C GLU A 309 8.98 18.49 9.94
N GLU A 310 8.66 17.44 10.68
CA GLU A 310 7.67 16.45 10.25
C GLU A 310 6.28 17.07 10.08
N ASP A 311 5.63 16.75 8.99
CA ASP A 311 4.22 17.02 8.74
C ASP A 311 3.43 15.70 8.77
N ILE A 312 2.46 15.61 9.68
CA ILE A 312 1.70 14.37 9.92
C ILE A 312 0.79 13.97 8.75
N ASP A 313 0.50 14.88 7.84
CA ASP A 313 -0.27 14.60 6.62
C ASP A 313 0.63 14.38 5.38
N LEU A 314 1.98 14.40 5.57
CA LEU A 314 2.95 14.18 4.49
C LEU A 314 3.76 12.92 4.76
N TYR A 315 3.34 11.81 4.16
CA TYR A 315 3.93 10.49 4.38
C TYR A 315 3.95 9.66 3.10
N ASN A 316 4.92 8.74 3.01
CA ASN A 316 5.02 7.77 1.92
C ASN A 316 4.13 6.54 2.16
N ALA A 317 4.15 5.58 1.23
CA ALA A 317 3.39 4.34 1.32
C ALA A 317 3.73 3.46 2.54
N SER A 318 4.94 3.62 3.08
CA SER A 318 5.36 2.96 4.34
C SER A 318 4.89 3.69 5.60
N SER A 319 4.07 4.74 5.46
CA SER A 319 3.63 5.64 6.56
C SER A 319 4.77 6.41 7.22
N GLN A 320 5.91 6.57 6.56
CA GLN A 320 7.01 7.38 7.04
C GLN A 320 6.82 8.83 6.62
N LEU A 321 7.09 9.77 7.54
CA LEU A 321 7.02 11.20 7.26
C LEU A 321 8.21 11.61 6.38
N VAL A 322 7.92 12.28 5.28
CA VAL A 322 8.90 12.60 4.23
C VAL A 322 8.95 14.09 3.93
N THR A 323 9.96 14.52 3.20
CA THR A 323 10.06 15.87 2.63
C THR A 323 9.44 15.90 1.23
N LEU A 324 9.30 17.11 0.66
CA LEU A 324 8.89 17.33 -0.72
C LEU A 324 10.06 17.74 -1.58
N GLN A 325 10.09 17.28 -2.82
CA GLN A 325 10.95 17.77 -3.86
C GLN A 325 10.25 18.92 -4.64
N PRO A 326 10.98 19.87 -5.21
CA PRO A 326 10.40 20.85 -6.12
C PRO A 326 9.66 20.16 -7.26
N GLY A 327 8.43 20.62 -7.57
CA GLY A 327 7.57 20.01 -8.58
C GLY A 327 6.73 18.83 -8.07
N ALA A 328 6.74 18.53 -6.77
CA ALA A 328 5.87 17.51 -6.18
C ALA A 328 4.39 17.79 -6.42
N SER A 329 3.59 16.72 -6.55
CA SER A 329 2.15 16.82 -6.74
C SER A 329 1.39 15.80 -5.88
N PHE A 330 0.16 16.17 -5.50
CA PHE A 330 -0.74 15.35 -4.70
C PHE A 330 -1.99 14.96 -5.49
N PHE A 331 -2.40 13.71 -5.36
CA PHE A 331 -3.56 13.15 -6.02
C PHE A 331 -4.20 12.08 -5.10
N HIS A 332 -5.29 11.46 -5.49
CA HIS A 332 -5.87 10.36 -4.72
C HIS A 332 -5.32 9.00 -5.19
N SER A 333 -5.55 7.96 -4.39
CA SER A 333 -4.98 6.63 -4.66
C SER A 333 -5.44 6.01 -6.00
N ALA A 334 -6.63 6.35 -6.51
CA ALA A 334 -7.03 5.84 -7.82
C ALA A 334 -6.13 6.38 -8.93
N ASP A 335 -5.76 7.68 -8.90
CA ASP A 335 -4.81 8.26 -9.87
C ASP A 335 -3.42 7.64 -9.72
N ALA A 336 -2.98 7.38 -8.48
CA ALA A 336 -1.72 6.70 -8.24
C ALA A 336 -1.66 5.34 -8.94
N PHE A 337 -2.75 4.56 -8.88
CA PHE A 337 -2.81 3.26 -9.56
C PHE A 337 -3.10 3.35 -11.06
N ILE A 338 -3.67 4.45 -11.56
CA ILE A 338 -3.68 4.76 -13.00
C ILE A 338 -2.24 4.91 -13.50
N MET A 339 -1.40 5.67 -12.77
CA MET A 339 0.01 5.84 -13.12
C MET A 339 0.77 4.51 -13.09
N ALA A 340 0.60 3.73 -12.02
CA ALA A 340 1.30 2.46 -11.85
C ALA A 340 0.86 1.41 -12.87
N ARG A 341 -0.42 1.03 -12.88
CA ARG A 341 -0.98 -0.01 -13.76
C ARG A 341 -0.96 0.40 -15.23
N GLY A 342 -1.08 1.70 -15.52
CA GLY A 342 -1.02 2.27 -16.87
C GLY A 342 0.37 2.34 -17.49
N GLY A 343 1.44 1.92 -16.75
CA GLY A 343 2.80 1.88 -17.26
C GLY A 343 3.52 3.23 -17.30
N HIS A 344 3.06 4.20 -16.48
CA HIS A 344 3.71 5.51 -16.34
C HIS A 344 4.79 5.53 -15.25
N VAL A 345 4.86 4.51 -14.41
CA VAL A 345 5.96 4.29 -13.47
C VAL A 345 6.98 3.38 -14.15
N ASP A 346 8.21 3.89 -14.32
CA ASP A 346 9.25 3.18 -15.07
C ASP A 346 9.81 1.99 -14.27
N THR A 347 10.12 2.23 -13.00
CA THR A 347 10.74 1.21 -12.14
C THR A 347 9.97 1.07 -10.84
N VAL A 348 9.76 -0.19 -10.43
CA VAL A 348 9.19 -0.54 -9.14
C VAL A 348 10.23 -1.34 -8.36
N VAL A 349 10.49 -0.95 -7.11
CA VAL A 349 11.38 -1.67 -6.19
C VAL A 349 10.54 -2.32 -5.10
N LEU A 350 10.52 -3.64 -5.01
CA LEU A 350 9.73 -4.41 -4.05
C LEU A 350 10.61 -5.29 -3.15
N GLY A 351 10.10 -5.62 -1.96
CA GLY A 351 10.62 -6.73 -1.19
C GLY A 351 10.14 -8.08 -1.74
N GLY A 352 10.87 -9.16 -1.45
CA GLY A 352 10.52 -10.52 -1.88
C GLY A 352 10.59 -11.54 -0.75
N PHE A 353 9.65 -12.50 -0.73
CA PHE A 353 9.78 -13.73 0.05
C PHE A 353 10.45 -14.82 -0.78
N GLN A 354 10.06 -14.93 -2.05
CA GLN A 354 10.67 -15.83 -3.03
C GLN A 354 10.66 -15.19 -4.41
N VAL A 355 11.69 -15.48 -5.20
CA VAL A 355 11.77 -15.17 -6.63
C VAL A 355 12.18 -16.45 -7.36
N ALA A 356 11.46 -16.79 -8.44
CA ALA A 356 11.81 -17.92 -9.27
C ALA A 356 12.70 -17.53 -10.46
N GLU A 357 13.42 -18.52 -11.03
CA GLU A 357 14.34 -18.30 -12.15
C GLU A 357 13.64 -17.76 -13.42
N ASN A 358 12.34 -17.97 -13.56
CA ASN A 358 11.52 -17.43 -14.66
C ASN A 358 11.00 -16.00 -14.39
N GLY A 359 11.35 -15.40 -13.24
CA GLY A 359 10.91 -14.07 -12.84
C GLY A 359 9.59 -13.99 -12.09
N ASP A 360 9.02 -15.10 -11.65
CA ASP A 360 7.85 -15.10 -10.77
C ASP A 360 8.21 -14.50 -9.41
N LEU A 361 7.29 -13.70 -8.85
CA LEU A 361 7.44 -13.07 -7.53
C LEU A 361 6.39 -13.56 -6.55
N ALA A 362 6.81 -13.92 -5.34
CA ALA A 362 5.95 -14.13 -4.19
C ALA A 362 6.40 -13.22 -3.03
N ASN A 363 5.54 -12.27 -2.61
CA ASN A 363 5.91 -11.29 -1.58
C ASN A 363 4.79 -10.89 -0.62
N TRP A 364 3.61 -11.54 -0.67
CA TRP A 364 2.47 -11.07 0.11
C TRP A 364 1.94 -12.07 1.16
N LYS A 365 2.29 -13.36 1.03
CA LYS A 365 1.85 -14.41 1.95
C LYS A 365 2.91 -15.50 2.11
N THR A 366 3.10 -15.94 3.35
CA THR A 366 3.89 -17.12 3.72
C THR A 366 3.00 -18.10 4.49
N PRO A 367 3.39 -19.36 4.68
CA PRO A 367 2.62 -20.34 5.47
C PRO A 367 2.31 -19.89 6.91
N SER A 368 3.17 -19.06 7.50
CA SER A 368 2.99 -18.53 8.86
C SER A 368 2.08 -17.30 8.94
N MET A 369 1.76 -16.67 7.81
CA MET A 369 0.84 -15.54 7.73
C MET A 369 -0.56 -16.05 7.48
N GLY A 370 -1.52 -15.75 8.36
CA GLY A 370 -2.91 -16.15 8.20
C GLY A 370 -3.52 -15.63 6.88
N ALA A 371 -4.05 -14.41 6.92
CA ALA A 371 -4.77 -13.81 5.79
C ALA A 371 -3.87 -13.23 4.68
N GLY A 372 -2.61 -12.86 5.00
CA GLY A 372 -1.70 -12.18 4.07
C GLY A 372 -1.97 -10.70 3.89
N ALA A 373 -1.11 -10.04 3.10
CA ALA A 373 -1.14 -8.60 2.86
C ALA A 373 -0.60 -8.29 1.46
N VAL A 374 -1.49 -8.28 0.46
CA VAL A 374 -1.10 -8.07 -0.94
C VAL A 374 -0.73 -6.60 -1.22
N GLY A 375 -1.39 -5.66 -0.55
CA GLY A 375 -1.18 -4.24 -0.78
C GLY A 375 -1.30 -3.86 -2.26
N GLY A 376 -0.43 -2.95 -2.72
CA GLY A 376 -0.33 -2.53 -4.11
C GLY A 376 0.58 -3.39 -4.99
N ALA A 377 1.24 -4.41 -4.43
CA ALA A 377 2.31 -5.12 -5.13
C ALA A 377 1.89 -5.76 -6.46
N MET A 378 0.67 -6.35 -6.53
CA MET A 378 0.17 -6.95 -7.78
C MET A 378 -0.08 -5.92 -8.88
N ASP A 379 -0.68 -4.77 -8.53
CA ASP A 379 -0.95 -3.68 -9.48
C ASP A 379 0.37 -3.04 -9.96
N LEU A 380 1.31 -2.83 -9.03
CA LEU A 380 2.63 -2.26 -9.31
C LEU A 380 3.45 -3.19 -10.22
N ALA A 381 3.49 -4.50 -9.91
CA ALA A 381 4.25 -5.48 -10.68
C ALA A 381 3.76 -5.64 -12.12
N VAL A 382 2.46 -5.52 -12.35
CA VAL A 382 1.84 -5.67 -13.67
C VAL A 382 2.09 -4.47 -14.58
N GLY A 383 2.24 -3.26 -14.02
CA GLY A 383 2.42 -2.02 -14.76
C GLY A 383 3.88 -1.60 -14.95
N ALA A 384 4.80 -2.07 -14.11
CA ALA A 384 6.20 -1.69 -14.14
C ALA A 384 6.91 -2.16 -15.43
N ARG A 385 7.75 -1.29 -16.01
CA ARG A 385 8.68 -1.67 -17.09
C ARG A 385 9.87 -2.44 -16.55
N THR A 386 10.35 -2.05 -15.36
CA THR A 386 11.42 -2.72 -14.66
C THR A 386 10.99 -2.98 -13.22
N LEU A 387 11.10 -4.22 -12.76
CA LEU A 387 10.87 -4.58 -11.38
C LEU A 387 12.16 -5.09 -10.75
N ILE A 388 12.58 -4.40 -9.68
CA ILE A 388 13.75 -4.73 -8.88
C ILE A 388 13.25 -5.31 -7.55
N VAL A 389 13.73 -6.50 -7.19
CA VAL A 389 13.48 -7.08 -5.87
C VAL A 389 14.71 -6.86 -4.97
N VAL A 390 14.48 -6.28 -3.78
CA VAL A 390 15.52 -6.15 -2.75
C VAL A 390 15.16 -7.04 -1.57
N MET A 391 15.98 -8.05 -1.30
CA MET A 391 15.70 -9.03 -0.23
C MET A 391 16.98 -9.73 0.23
N PHE A 392 17.00 -10.28 1.45
CA PHE A 392 18.07 -11.20 1.84
C PHE A 392 18.05 -12.46 0.97
N HIS A 393 19.20 -13.00 0.66
CA HIS A 393 19.36 -14.16 -0.23
C HIS A 393 18.71 -15.42 0.34
N THR A 394 18.79 -15.59 1.65
CA THR A 394 18.23 -16.71 2.39
C THR A 394 17.28 -16.25 3.50
N THR A 395 16.50 -17.18 4.03
CA THR A 395 15.75 -17.00 5.26
C THR A 395 16.71 -17.00 6.47
N LYS A 396 16.23 -16.61 7.66
CA LYS A 396 17.00 -16.73 8.92
C LYS A 396 17.43 -18.17 9.24
N ARG A 397 16.81 -19.17 8.61
CA ARG A 397 17.16 -20.59 8.76
C ARG A 397 18.14 -21.08 7.69
N GLY A 398 18.61 -20.19 6.81
CA GLY A 398 19.51 -20.52 5.71
C GLY A 398 18.83 -21.09 4.46
N GLU A 399 17.50 -21.14 4.41
CA GLU A 399 16.76 -21.61 3.24
C GLU A 399 16.84 -20.58 2.11
N SER A 400 17.07 -21.02 0.88
CA SER A 400 17.11 -20.16 -0.30
C SER A 400 15.76 -19.45 -0.54
N LYS A 401 15.83 -18.19 -0.95
CA LYS A 401 14.70 -17.42 -1.45
C LYS A 401 14.70 -17.26 -2.98
N LEU A 402 15.77 -17.71 -3.62
CA LEU A 402 15.93 -17.80 -5.07
C LEU A 402 15.76 -19.25 -5.51
N LEU A 403 14.68 -19.54 -6.20
CA LEU A 403 14.19 -20.90 -6.43
C LEU A 403 14.01 -21.16 -7.94
N ARG A 404 13.84 -22.43 -8.32
CA ARG A 404 13.36 -22.76 -9.67
C ARG A 404 11.92 -22.33 -9.89
N GLU A 405 11.08 -22.57 -8.87
CA GLU A 405 9.65 -22.20 -8.86
C GLU A 405 9.28 -21.70 -7.48
N CYS A 406 8.45 -20.66 -7.42
CA CYS A 406 7.93 -20.17 -6.14
C CYS A 406 6.99 -21.22 -5.52
N THR A 407 7.14 -21.44 -4.22
CA THR A 407 6.27 -22.32 -3.43
C THR A 407 5.20 -21.56 -2.66
N TYR A 408 5.34 -20.25 -2.55
CA TYR A 408 4.35 -19.36 -1.95
C TYR A 408 3.43 -18.76 -3.01
N PRO A 409 2.22 -18.33 -2.64
CA PRO A 409 1.27 -17.71 -3.57
C PRO A 409 1.90 -16.53 -4.31
N LEU A 410 1.78 -16.53 -5.64
CA LEU A 410 2.40 -15.52 -6.49
C LEU A 410 1.77 -14.14 -6.29
N THR A 411 2.61 -13.12 -6.37
CA THR A 411 2.25 -11.73 -6.54
C THR A 411 1.99 -11.40 -8.00
N ALA A 412 2.90 -11.80 -8.87
CA ALA A 412 2.75 -11.73 -10.31
C ALA A 412 3.72 -12.71 -10.99
N PRO A 413 3.32 -13.33 -12.11
CA PRO A 413 4.19 -14.19 -12.89
C PRO A 413 5.14 -13.36 -13.76
N ARG A 414 6.38 -13.81 -13.91
CA ARG A 414 7.40 -13.31 -14.85
C ARG A 414 7.57 -11.80 -14.89
N CYS A 415 7.57 -11.17 -13.70
CA CYS A 415 7.61 -9.72 -13.56
C CYS A 415 8.97 -9.17 -13.08
N VAL A 416 9.82 -10.00 -12.47
CA VAL A 416 11.09 -9.56 -11.88
C VAL A 416 12.17 -9.44 -12.94
N SER A 417 12.83 -8.28 -13.00
CA SER A 417 13.96 -8.02 -13.89
C SER A 417 15.31 -8.17 -13.17
N TRP A 418 15.37 -7.73 -11.90
CA TRP A 418 16.59 -7.71 -11.10
C TRP A 418 16.31 -8.13 -9.67
N VAL A 419 17.28 -8.83 -9.07
CA VAL A 419 17.29 -9.14 -7.65
C VAL A 419 18.59 -8.64 -7.04
N VAL A 420 18.47 -7.76 -6.04
CA VAL A 420 19.59 -7.30 -5.20
C VAL A 420 19.47 -8.02 -3.86
N THR A 421 20.51 -8.77 -3.51
CA THR A 421 20.58 -9.46 -2.22
C THR A 421 21.78 -8.99 -1.42
N ASN A 422 21.89 -9.45 -0.18
CA ASN A 422 23.12 -9.26 0.60
C ASN A 422 24.35 -9.96 0.01
N LEU A 423 24.18 -10.93 -0.91
CA LEU A 423 25.29 -11.69 -1.49
C LEU A 423 25.60 -11.30 -2.94
N ALA A 424 24.60 -10.84 -3.70
CA ALA A 424 24.75 -10.71 -5.14
C ALA A 424 23.74 -9.74 -5.78
N LEU A 425 24.08 -9.26 -6.98
CA LEU A 425 23.17 -8.71 -7.97
C LEU A 425 22.92 -9.75 -9.06
N ILE A 426 21.65 -10.08 -9.27
CA ILE A 426 21.21 -11.09 -10.22
C ILE A 426 20.22 -10.46 -11.19
N GLN A 427 20.47 -10.63 -12.49
CA GLN A 427 19.52 -10.31 -13.55
C GLN A 427 18.68 -11.53 -13.87
N ILE A 428 17.41 -11.33 -14.21
CA ILE A 428 16.56 -12.41 -14.71
C ILE A 428 16.33 -12.17 -16.19
N ASP A 429 16.65 -13.19 -16.98
CA ASP A 429 16.42 -13.21 -18.42
C ASP A 429 15.66 -14.50 -18.85
N PRO A 430 15.31 -14.69 -20.12
CA PRO A 430 14.58 -15.89 -20.56
C PRO A 430 15.31 -17.23 -20.29
N GLN A 431 16.58 -17.20 -19.94
CA GLN A 431 17.39 -18.39 -19.62
C GLN A 431 17.55 -18.61 -18.10
N GLY A 432 16.92 -17.77 -17.27
CA GLY A 432 16.95 -17.87 -15.81
C GLY A 432 17.86 -16.85 -15.12
N PHE A 433 18.41 -17.20 -13.97
CA PHE A 433 19.26 -16.32 -13.18
C PHE A 433 20.63 -16.10 -13.82
N LEU A 434 21.00 -14.84 -14.03
CA LEU A 434 22.31 -14.40 -14.49
C LEU A 434 23.01 -13.60 -13.38
N LEU A 435 24.05 -14.17 -12.78
CA LEU A 435 24.86 -13.52 -11.73
C LEU A 435 25.72 -12.42 -12.36
N LYS A 436 25.44 -11.17 -12.01
CA LYS A 436 26.10 -9.98 -12.55
C LYS A 436 27.20 -9.44 -11.64
N GLU A 437 26.95 -9.45 -10.33
CA GLU A 437 27.91 -8.92 -9.35
C GLU A 437 27.86 -9.72 -8.06
N LEU A 438 28.99 -9.80 -7.39
CA LEU A 438 29.18 -10.41 -6.07
C LEU A 438 29.32 -9.32 -5.01
N ALA A 439 28.76 -9.53 -3.83
CA ALA A 439 29.09 -8.68 -2.69
C ALA A 439 30.60 -8.82 -2.35
N PRO A 440 31.24 -7.77 -1.83
CA PRO A 440 32.65 -7.80 -1.46
C PRO A 440 32.98 -8.99 -0.55
N GLY A 441 34.02 -9.77 -0.95
CA GLY A 441 34.49 -10.94 -0.24
C GLY A 441 33.58 -12.17 -0.32
N VAL A 442 32.57 -12.18 -1.18
CA VAL A 442 31.66 -13.32 -1.43
C VAL A 442 32.09 -14.04 -2.72
N SER A 443 32.22 -15.35 -2.68
CA SER A 443 32.57 -16.16 -3.85
C SER A 443 31.35 -16.64 -4.64
N VAL A 444 31.56 -17.00 -5.91
CA VAL A 444 30.53 -17.63 -6.76
C VAL A 444 29.94 -18.89 -6.12
N ASN A 445 30.82 -19.72 -5.49
CA ASN A 445 30.40 -20.97 -4.87
C ASN A 445 29.47 -20.73 -3.68
N GLU A 446 29.68 -19.69 -2.89
CA GLU A 446 28.81 -19.32 -1.77
C GLU A 446 27.45 -18.86 -2.27
N VAL A 447 27.41 -18.00 -3.32
CA VAL A 447 26.15 -17.56 -3.91
C VAL A 447 25.40 -18.76 -4.51
N GLN A 448 26.09 -19.67 -5.24
CA GLN A 448 25.44 -20.86 -5.81
C GLN A 448 24.93 -21.80 -4.71
N ALA A 449 25.68 -22.00 -3.63
CA ALA A 449 25.24 -22.84 -2.51
C ALA A 449 24.00 -22.27 -1.79
N ALA A 450 23.87 -20.94 -1.75
CA ALA A 450 22.71 -20.25 -1.18
C ALA A 450 21.49 -20.17 -2.14
N THR A 451 21.66 -20.52 -3.42
CA THR A 451 20.63 -20.43 -4.47
C THR A 451 20.11 -21.83 -4.83
N ALA A 452 18.80 -22.06 -4.72
CA ALA A 452 18.17 -23.35 -5.05
C ALA A 452 17.81 -23.52 -6.54
N ALA A 453 18.44 -22.73 -7.42
CA ALA A 453 18.34 -22.81 -8.88
C ALA A 453 19.71 -22.61 -9.51
N PRO A 454 19.95 -23.04 -10.76
CA PRO A 454 21.21 -22.81 -11.44
C PRO A 454 21.49 -21.32 -11.63
N LEU A 455 22.74 -20.91 -11.40
CA LEU A 455 23.23 -19.58 -11.71
C LEU A 455 24.12 -19.62 -12.96
N ARG A 456 23.78 -18.83 -13.97
CA ARG A 456 24.68 -18.53 -15.08
C ARG A 456 25.57 -17.36 -14.67
N LEU A 457 26.81 -17.37 -15.10
CA LEU A 457 27.77 -16.30 -14.82
C LEU A 457 27.78 -15.31 -15.99
N ALA A 458 27.65 -14.03 -15.69
CA ALA A 458 27.79 -12.99 -16.69
C ALA A 458 29.25 -12.93 -17.19
N PRO A 459 29.52 -12.65 -18.49
CA PRO A 459 30.87 -12.48 -18.99
C PRO A 459 31.64 -11.35 -18.32
N ASP A 460 30.93 -10.34 -17.80
CA ASP A 460 31.41 -9.16 -17.09
C ASP A 460 31.20 -9.28 -15.57
N LEU A 461 31.13 -10.52 -15.03
CA LEU A 461 30.97 -10.75 -13.59
C LEU A 461 32.10 -10.07 -12.81
N ARG A 462 31.72 -9.29 -11.81
CA ARG A 462 32.65 -8.51 -10.98
C ARG A 462 32.17 -8.42 -9.53
N GLU A 463 33.03 -7.91 -8.68
CA GLU A 463 32.63 -7.49 -7.34
C GLU A 463 31.85 -6.15 -7.41
N MET A 464 30.89 -5.96 -6.52
CA MET A 464 30.12 -4.71 -6.42
C MET A 464 31.02 -3.54 -5.99
N GLU A 465 30.86 -2.42 -6.68
CA GLU A 465 31.46 -1.13 -6.31
C GLU A 465 30.36 -0.17 -5.78
N PHE A 466 30.71 0.65 -4.79
CA PHE A 466 29.78 1.58 -4.09
C PHE A 466 30.23 3.03 -4.19
#